data_42a6baa5a257756dc6cf8ad352bc0217
#
_entry.id   42a6baa5a257756dc6cf8ad352bc0217
#
_cell.length_a   1.000
_cell.length_b   1.000
_cell.length_c   1.000
_cell.angle_alpha   90.00
_cell.angle_beta   90.00
_cell.angle_gamma   90.00
#
_symmetry.space_group_name_H-M   'P 1'
#
loop_
_entity.id
_entity.type
_entity.pdbx_description
1 polymer ?
#
loop_
_entity_poly.entity_id
_entity_poly.type
_entity_poly.pdbx_seq_one_letter_code
_entity_poly.pdbx_strand_id
1 'polypeptide(L)'
;MTQEEQYKSFIKYCSNARKSINNYSDFKRINETIAKIKGVEKYDIYSCVHTKELQDMIDLLYENEEFKAYNTKGGNQYSNALETYLKFLHAKEIFSEETKKPKYSPDLSLQQIYYGAPGTGKSKAIKDLTFGEDIIRTTFHPDSDYASFVGTYKPITEEVVLRDCYGKKVIDEETGKEVNEERIAYKFIPQAFLEAYVEAWKKLGSKTIEKGDKSNNRIHPALLDTPEIFTKNKASKKQYLIIEEINRGNCAQIFGDLFQLLDRNEYGFSDYPIVADKDMQKYLEKEFEGWEITNKDKINQLYGEANMVSLILKGERLVLPSNLYIWATMNTSDQSLFPIDSAFKRRWDWKYVPIREGRDKETNAPLNWRINTGDKQYDWWSFVSKINELIGSLTNSEDKKLGYFFCKANNGEIDADLFVSKVIFYLWNDVFKDYGFDDKDFQDEEGKILSFDRFYKDKNGTTCVDIANVELFLENLGVDEFIPEKGEEEENIDAAPSNNETKGNDNTKYKLNGSKPLGKGELGISIIKQYLNEHPEMKYSEIKETFPDTMLGKDLKLIGLIITRQEIENAVESYKKRAYGFYKKDRKFYSSDGVEFYISNWWNITNIDSIIKFAKEQGWTVETIK
;
A
#
# COMPACT_ATOMS: atom_id res chain seq x y z
N MET A 1 38.31 -21.01 -6.14
CA MET A 1 38.41 -20.17 -7.36
C MET A 1 39.01 -18.84 -6.98
N THR A 2 40.02 -18.37 -7.72
CA THR A 2 40.56 -17.00 -7.53
C THR A 2 39.55 -15.96 -7.99
N GLN A 3 39.72 -14.69 -7.57
CA GLN A 3 38.86 -13.56 -7.98
C GLN A 3 38.82 -13.46 -9.51
N GLU A 4 39.95 -13.64 -10.17
CA GLU A 4 40.05 -13.65 -11.62
C GLU A 4 39.25 -14.77 -12.27
N GLU A 5 39.31 -16.00 -11.72
CA GLU A 5 38.53 -17.15 -12.24
C GLU A 5 37.03 -16.93 -12.07
N GLN A 6 36.59 -16.35 -10.94
CA GLN A 6 35.20 -15.99 -10.71
C GLN A 6 34.71 -14.93 -11.69
N TYR A 7 35.53 -13.91 -11.96
CA TYR A 7 35.22 -12.88 -12.94
C TYR A 7 35.17 -13.43 -14.38
N LYS A 8 36.13 -14.28 -14.76
CA LYS A 8 36.10 -14.95 -16.06
C LYS A 8 34.85 -15.82 -16.24
N SER A 9 34.42 -16.52 -15.20
CA SER A 9 33.18 -17.28 -15.20
C SER A 9 31.96 -16.39 -15.36
N PHE A 10 31.90 -15.27 -14.64
CA PHE A 10 30.86 -14.25 -14.75
C PHE A 10 30.76 -13.70 -16.18
N ILE A 11 31.90 -13.29 -16.79
CA ILE A 11 31.88 -12.80 -18.17
C ILE A 11 31.45 -13.86 -19.16
N LYS A 12 31.89 -15.11 -18.99
CA LYS A 12 31.47 -16.22 -19.86
C LYS A 12 29.98 -16.45 -19.81
N TYR A 13 29.38 -16.30 -18.62
CA TYR A 13 27.95 -16.39 -18.41
C TYR A 13 27.20 -15.20 -19.04
N CYS A 14 27.71 -13.99 -18.86
CA CYS A 14 27.15 -12.78 -19.46
C CYS A 14 27.30 -12.70 -20.97
N SER A 15 28.28 -13.41 -21.55
CA SER A 15 28.70 -13.28 -22.95
C SER A 15 28.06 -14.25 -23.94
N ASN A 16 26.83 -14.70 -23.74
CA ASN A 16 26.02 -15.13 -24.90
C ASN A 16 25.85 -13.99 -25.93
N ALA A 17 26.47 -12.83 -25.69
CA ALA A 17 26.66 -11.70 -26.57
C ALA A 17 28.14 -11.60 -27.00
N ARG A 18 28.43 -12.15 -28.08
CA ARG A 18 29.55 -12.30 -29.01
C ARG A 18 30.75 -11.32 -29.02
N LYS A 19 30.95 -10.36 -28.16
CA LYS A 19 31.99 -9.31 -28.33
C LYS A 19 32.88 -8.98 -27.12
N SER A 20 32.64 -9.50 -25.93
CA SER A 20 33.35 -9.05 -24.73
C SER A 20 34.44 -10.02 -24.18
N ILE A 21 34.66 -11.14 -24.79
CA ILE A 21 35.65 -12.14 -24.29
C ILE A 21 37.11 -11.67 -24.44
N ASN A 22 37.37 -10.71 -25.31
CA ASN A 22 38.71 -10.20 -25.55
C ASN A 22 39.22 -9.18 -24.52
N ASN A 23 38.41 -8.78 -23.56
CA ASN A 23 38.73 -7.68 -22.64
C ASN A 23 39.67 -8.07 -21.49
N TYR A 24 40.07 -9.32 -21.36
CA TYR A 24 41.01 -9.71 -20.29
C TYR A 24 42.43 -9.18 -20.48
N SER A 25 42.86 -9.00 -21.75
CA SER A 25 44.17 -8.45 -22.07
C SER A 25 44.28 -6.96 -21.63
N ASP A 26 43.15 -6.32 -21.44
CA ASP A 26 43.10 -4.89 -21.17
C ASP A 26 43.45 -4.56 -19.71
N PHE A 27 43.20 -5.47 -18.77
CA PHE A 27 43.60 -5.25 -17.37
C PHE A 27 45.12 -5.23 -17.17
N LYS A 28 45.93 -5.90 -18.02
CA LYS A 28 47.37 -5.81 -17.91
C LYS A 28 47.85 -4.35 -18.05
N ARG A 29 47.35 -3.65 -19.05
CA ARG A 29 47.69 -2.24 -19.29
C ARG A 29 47.13 -1.31 -18.23
N ILE A 30 45.92 -1.58 -17.75
CA ILE A 30 45.32 -0.89 -16.64
C ILE A 30 46.15 -1.05 -15.36
N ASN A 31 46.58 -2.29 -15.06
CA ASN A 31 47.43 -2.60 -13.91
C ASN A 31 48.77 -1.87 -13.97
N GLU A 32 49.41 -1.82 -15.14
CA GLU A 32 50.65 -1.04 -15.35
C GLU A 32 50.45 0.47 -15.12
N THR A 33 49.32 1.00 -15.57
CA THR A 33 48.98 2.41 -15.36
C THR A 33 48.72 2.73 -13.89
N ILE A 34 47.94 1.90 -13.19
CA ILE A 34 47.67 2.04 -11.76
C ILE A 34 48.98 1.93 -10.95
N ALA A 35 49.84 0.97 -11.29
CA ALA A 35 51.14 0.82 -10.63
C ALA A 35 51.99 2.09 -10.72
N LYS A 36 52.01 2.76 -11.88
CA LYS A 36 52.69 4.06 -12.07
C LYS A 36 52.04 5.16 -11.24
N ILE A 37 50.71 5.26 -11.26
CA ILE A 37 49.99 6.30 -10.48
C ILE A 37 50.24 6.14 -8.97
N LYS A 38 50.24 4.90 -8.48
CA LYS A 38 50.46 4.59 -7.06
C LYS A 38 51.94 4.55 -6.65
N GLY A 39 52.87 4.61 -7.58
CA GLY A 39 54.29 4.49 -7.31
C GLY A 39 54.73 3.11 -6.79
N VAL A 40 54.05 2.06 -7.17
CA VAL A 40 54.32 0.66 -6.78
C VAL A 40 54.92 -0.11 -7.96
N GLU A 41 55.74 -1.12 -7.66
CA GLU A 41 56.40 -1.92 -8.70
C GLU A 41 55.41 -2.73 -9.54
N LYS A 42 54.33 -3.22 -8.91
CA LYS A 42 53.30 -4.02 -9.57
C LYS A 42 51.96 -3.80 -8.92
N TYR A 43 50.92 -3.74 -9.69
CA TYR A 43 49.54 -3.70 -9.24
C TYR A 43 48.68 -4.77 -9.93
N ASP A 44 47.70 -5.32 -9.20
CA ASP A 44 46.72 -6.25 -9.74
C ASP A 44 45.31 -5.78 -9.38
N ILE A 45 44.53 -5.43 -10.40
CA ILE A 45 43.15 -4.92 -10.19
C ILE A 45 42.24 -5.97 -9.52
N TYR A 46 42.55 -7.26 -9.66
CA TYR A 46 41.82 -8.31 -8.97
C TYR A 46 42.04 -8.34 -7.45
N SER A 47 43.00 -7.53 -6.93
CA SER A 47 43.15 -7.28 -5.49
C SER A 47 42.05 -6.40 -4.94
N CYS A 48 41.39 -5.58 -5.79
CA CYS A 48 40.19 -4.83 -5.41
C CYS A 48 39.02 -5.81 -5.24
N VAL A 49 38.61 -6.06 -4.02
CA VAL A 49 37.53 -6.98 -3.66
C VAL A 49 36.24 -6.26 -3.31
N HIS A 50 36.28 -4.92 -3.15
CA HIS A 50 35.16 -4.06 -2.82
C HIS A 50 34.87 -3.03 -3.92
N THR A 51 33.58 -2.76 -4.15
CA THR A 51 33.13 -1.79 -5.17
C THR A 51 33.70 -0.41 -4.96
N LYS A 52 33.78 0.06 -3.70
CA LYS A 52 34.33 1.38 -3.37
C LYS A 52 35.78 1.52 -3.74
N GLU A 53 36.59 0.50 -3.44
CA GLU A 53 38.04 0.51 -3.79
C GLU A 53 38.25 0.57 -5.30
N LEU A 54 37.44 -0.16 -6.07
CA LEU A 54 37.50 -0.14 -7.52
C LEU A 54 37.00 1.18 -8.09
N GLN A 55 35.96 1.77 -7.52
CA GLN A 55 35.46 3.09 -7.95
C GLN A 55 36.53 4.17 -7.74
N ASP A 56 37.16 4.20 -6.57
CA ASP A 56 38.27 5.14 -6.28
C ASP A 56 39.42 4.98 -7.29
N MET A 57 39.70 3.73 -7.73
CA MET A 57 40.69 3.45 -8.76
C MET A 57 40.26 3.94 -10.15
N ILE A 58 39.01 3.77 -10.50
CA ILE A 58 38.42 4.23 -11.76
C ILE A 58 38.53 5.74 -11.84
N ASP A 59 38.20 6.45 -10.76
CA ASP A 59 38.25 7.92 -10.69
C ASP A 59 39.69 8.42 -10.89
N LEU A 60 40.67 7.79 -10.23
CA LEU A 60 42.09 8.08 -10.44
C LEU A 60 42.58 7.85 -11.88
N LEU A 61 42.09 6.77 -12.53
CA LEU A 61 42.39 6.49 -13.92
C LEU A 61 41.81 7.54 -14.86
N TYR A 62 40.57 8.00 -14.59
CA TYR A 62 39.92 9.04 -15.40
C TYR A 62 40.58 10.43 -15.24
N GLU A 63 41.34 10.67 -14.19
CA GLU A 63 42.18 11.88 -14.02
C GLU A 63 43.50 11.78 -14.79
N ASN A 64 43.96 10.55 -15.11
CA ASN A 64 45.26 10.33 -15.74
C ASN A 64 45.23 10.50 -17.28
N GLU A 65 46.05 11.41 -17.82
CA GLU A 65 46.09 11.73 -19.24
C GLU A 65 46.56 10.57 -20.13
N GLU A 66 47.49 9.73 -19.64
CA GLU A 66 47.94 8.53 -20.37
C GLU A 66 46.78 7.54 -20.53
N PHE A 67 45.99 7.34 -19.49
CA PHE A 67 44.79 6.50 -19.55
C PHE A 67 43.76 7.05 -20.53
N LYS A 68 43.41 8.32 -20.46
CA LYS A 68 42.46 8.97 -21.39
C LYS A 68 42.88 8.78 -22.83
N ALA A 69 44.16 9.02 -23.14
CA ALA A 69 44.68 8.91 -24.50
C ALA A 69 44.55 7.50 -25.07
N TYR A 70 44.94 6.44 -24.33
CA TYR A 70 44.86 5.10 -24.86
C TYR A 70 43.44 4.49 -24.78
N ASN A 71 42.61 4.94 -23.81
CA ASN A 71 41.22 4.51 -23.75
C ASN A 71 40.43 5.05 -24.95
N THR A 72 40.56 6.34 -25.28
CA THR A 72 39.94 6.94 -26.47
C THR A 72 40.41 6.27 -27.74
N LYS A 73 41.74 6.00 -27.90
CA LYS A 73 42.30 5.30 -29.06
C LYS A 73 41.79 3.87 -29.17
N GLY A 74 41.49 3.22 -28.04
CA GLY A 74 40.93 1.88 -27.97
C GLY A 74 39.40 1.82 -28.09
N GLY A 75 38.70 2.92 -28.42
CA GLY A 75 37.26 2.95 -28.54
C GLY A 75 36.56 2.68 -27.21
N ASN A 76 37.10 3.16 -26.10
CA ASN A 76 36.60 3.04 -24.74
C ASN A 76 36.51 1.60 -24.18
N GLN A 77 37.26 0.66 -24.79
CA GLN A 77 37.24 -0.73 -24.33
C GLN A 77 37.75 -0.92 -22.90
N TYR A 78 38.70 -0.09 -22.47
CA TYR A 78 39.27 -0.17 -21.11
C TYR A 78 38.27 0.31 -20.04
N SER A 79 37.58 1.41 -20.29
CA SER A 79 36.51 1.86 -19.40
C SER A 79 35.36 0.87 -19.34
N ASN A 80 34.96 0.27 -20.47
CA ASN A 80 33.93 -0.76 -20.50
C ASN A 80 34.32 -2.01 -19.71
N ALA A 81 35.62 -2.39 -19.74
CA ALA A 81 36.16 -3.52 -18.97
C ALA A 81 36.08 -3.22 -17.45
N LEU A 82 36.49 -2.02 -17.05
CA LEU A 82 36.42 -1.56 -15.66
C LEU A 82 34.98 -1.52 -15.13
N GLU A 83 34.04 -0.96 -15.90
CA GLU A 83 32.63 -0.95 -15.55
C GLU A 83 32.05 -2.36 -15.41
N THR A 84 32.46 -3.28 -16.27
CA THR A 84 32.02 -4.68 -16.20
C THR A 84 32.57 -5.36 -14.94
N TYR A 85 33.82 -5.06 -14.58
CA TYR A 85 34.38 -5.57 -13.32
C TYR A 85 33.75 -4.94 -12.09
N LEU A 86 33.42 -3.66 -12.13
CA LEU A 86 32.64 -2.99 -11.07
C LEU A 86 31.27 -3.65 -10.87
N LYS A 87 30.56 -3.96 -11.95
CA LYS A 87 29.28 -4.70 -11.90
C LYS A 87 29.44 -6.09 -11.28
N PHE A 88 30.54 -6.79 -11.60
CA PHE A 88 30.86 -8.07 -10.97
C PHE A 88 31.11 -7.94 -9.47
N LEU A 89 31.90 -6.97 -9.03
CA LEU A 89 32.17 -6.74 -7.60
C LEU A 89 30.88 -6.34 -6.87
N HIS A 90 30.07 -5.49 -7.47
CA HIS A 90 28.80 -5.11 -6.91
C HIS A 90 27.88 -6.32 -6.70
N ALA A 91 27.77 -7.17 -7.72
CA ALA A 91 27.03 -8.44 -7.60
C ALA A 91 27.64 -9.34 -6.51
N LYS A 92 28.98 -9.41 -6.43
CA LYS A 92 29.68 -10.24 -5.44
C LYS A 92 29.54 -9.72 -4.01
N GLU A 93 29.55 -8.41 -3.77
CA GLU A 93 29.31 -7.80 -2.45
C GLU A 93 27.90 -8.10 -1.99
N ILE A 94 26.91 -7.93 -2.86
CA ILE A 94 25.53 -8.34 -2.59
C ILE A 94 25.50 -9.82 -2.17
N PHE A 95 26.19 -10.71 -2.89
CA PHE A 95 26.28 -12.14 -2.54
C PHE A 95 27.02 -12.42 -1.24
N SER A 96 28.08 -11.67 -0.91
CA SER A 96 28.90 -11.92 0.30
C SER A 96 28.27 -11.43 1.58
N GLU A 97 27.46 -10.37 1.51
CA GLU A 97 26.63 -9.91 2.64
C GLU A 97 25.49 -10.91 2.92
N GLU A 98 24.96 -11.58 1.90
CA GLU A 98 23.92 -12.59 2.02
C GLU A 98 24.41 -13.92 2.60
N THR A 99 25.64 -14.35 2.30
CA THR A 99 26.18 -15.60 2.89
C THR A 99 26.47 -15.51 4.38
N LYS A 100 26.47 -14.31 4.97
CA LYS A 100 26.66 -14.13 6.41
C LYS A 100 25.34 -14.09 7.20
N LYS A 101 24.16 -13.99 6.55
CA LYS A 101 22.84 -14.09 7.21
C LYS A 101 21.76 -14.57 6.24
N PRO A 102 21.53 -15.87 6.07
CA PRO A 102 20.26 -16.33 5.61
C PRO A 102 19.35 -16.47 6.84
N LYS A 103 18.86 -15.39 7.38
CA LYS A 103 17.65 -15.42 8.17
C LYS A 103 16.68 -14.49 7.49
N TYR A 104 15.70 -15.08 6.80
CA TYR A 104 14.45 -14.43 6.52
C TYR A 104 13.94 -13.88 7.87
N SER A 105 14.11 -12.59 8.06
CA SER A 105 13.44 -11.84 9.10
C SER A 105 12.53 -10.89 8.36
N PRO A 106 11.29 -11.29 8.07
CA PRO A 106 10.35 -10.37 7.51
C PRO A 106 10.11 -9.28 8.55
N ASP A 107 10.20 -8.03 8.14
CA ASP A 107 9.69 -6.93 8.95
C ASP A 107 8.17 -7.13 9.22
N LEU A 108 7.53 -8.03 8.45
CA LEU A 108 6.12 -8.40 8.49
C LEU A 108 5.97 -9.93 8.39
N SER A 109 5.11 -10.50 9.22
CA SER A 109 4.80 -11.93 9.17
C SER A 109 4.14 -12.34 7.85
N LEU A 110 4.48 -13.53 7.33
CA LEU A 110 3.86 -14.10 6.12
C LEU A 110 2.40 -14.51 6.34
N GLN A 111 2.07 -15.02 7.53
CA GLN A 111 0.70 -15.37 7.91
C GLN A 111 0.35 -14.69 9.22
N GLN A 112 -0.64 -13.79 9.20
CA GLN A 112 -0.99 -13.02 10.39
C GLN A 112 -2.50 -12.86 10.55
N ILE A 113 -3.00 -13.12 11.75
CA ILE A 113 -4.37 -12.83 12.14
C ILE A 113 -4.40 -11.59 13.03
N TYR A 114 -5.11 -10.55 12.61
CA TYR A 114 -5.42 -9.38 13.41
C TYR A 114 -6.74 -9.63 14.14
N TYR A 115 -6.70 -9.70 15.47
CA TYR A 115 -7.86 -10.02 16.28
C TYR A 115 -8.15 -8.96 17.34
N GLY A 116 -9.38 -8.90 17.80
CA GLY A 116 -9.85 -7.97 18.83
C GLY A 116 -11.33 -7.61 18.66
N ALA A 117 -11.83 -6.76 19.53
CA ALA A 117 -13.22 -6.32 19.55
C ALA A 117 -13.67 -5.66 18.23
N PRO A 118 -14.98 -5.63 17.91
CA PRO A 118 -15.50 -4.92 16.75
C PRO A 118 -15.19 -3.41 16.84
N GLY A 119 -14.84 -2.81 15.71
CA GLY A 119 -14.53 -1.38 15.66
C GLY A 119 -13.14 -0.96 16.17
N THR A 120 -12.22 -1.88 16.43
CA THR A 120 -10.83 -1.55 16.82
C THR A 120 -9.95 -1.10 15.65
N GLY A 121 -10.44 -1.20 14.39
CA GLY A 121 -9.70 -0.75 13.22
C GLY A 121 -8.79 -1.81 12.58
N LYS A 122 -9.06 -3.10 12.80
CA LYS A 122 -8.28 -4.24 12.23
C LYS A 122 -8.06 -4.13 10.72
N SER A 123 -9.14 -4.03 9.93
CA SER A 123 -9.07 -3.93 8.47
C SER A 123 -8.38 -2.64 8.01
N LYS A 124 -8.51 -1.54 8.78
CA LYS A 124 -7.80 -0.29 8.52
C LYS A 124 -6.29 -0.47 8.75
N ALA A 125 -5.89 -1.12 9.83
CA ALA A 125 -4.49 -1.41 10.11
C ALA A 125 -3.83 -2.23 8.98
N ILE A 126 -4.53 -3.26 8.47
CA ILE A 126 -4.08 -4.04 7.32
C ILE A 126 -3.97 -3.14 6.08
N LYS A 127 -5.03 -2.36 5.76
CA LYS A 127 -5.04 -1.45 4.61
C LYS A 127 -3.88 -0.46 4.64
N ASP A 128 -3.53 0.02 5.81
CA ASP A 128 -2.46 0.97 5.99
C ASP A 128 -1.07 0.35 5.79
N LEU A 129 -0.87 -0.87 6.29
CA LEU A 129 0.38 -1.62 6.14
C LEU A 129 0.60 -2.15 4.71
N THR A 130 -0.48 -2.40 3.99
CA THR A 130 -0.45 -2.92 2.62
C THR A 130 -0.65 -1.83 1.56
N PHE A 131 -0.53 -0.57 1.95
CA PHE A 131 -0.73 0.55 1.04
C PHE A 131 0.30 0.54 -0.08
N GLY A 132 -0.18 0.46 -1.32
CA GLY A 132 0.65 0.43 -2.53
C GLY A 132 1.11 -0.96 -2.96
N GLU A 133 0.73 -2.00 -2.23
CA GLU A 133 0.99 -3.39 -2.60
C GLU A 133 -0.22 -3.98 -3.37
N ASP A 134 0.02 -5.08 -4.07
CA ASP A 134 -1.03 -5.81 -4.77
C ASP A 134 -1.81 -6.71 -3.80
N ILE A 135 -3.12 -6.52 -3.73
CA ILE A 135 -3.99 -7.17 -2.76
C ILE A 135 -5.13 -7.89 -3.46
N ILE A 136 -5.33 -9.16 -3.11
CA ILE A 136 -6.57 -9.89 -3.36
C ILE A 136 -7.27 -10.05 -2.02
N ARG A 137 -8.56 -9.71 -1.97
CA ARG A 137 -9.35 -9.69 -0.73
C ARG A 137 -10.56 -10.59 -0.85
N THR A 138 -10.81 -11.38 0.19
CA THR A 138 -12.01 -12.22 0.32
C THR A 138 -12.57 -12.12 1.73
N THR A 139 -13.81 -12.53 1.91
CA THR A 139 -14.47 -12.58 3.23
C THR A 139 -15.01 -13.98 3.45
N PHE A 140 -14.75 -14.56 4.60
CA PHE A 140 -15.36 -15.84 4.96
C PHE A 140 -16.76 -15.61 5.53
N HIS A 141 -17.66 -16.54 5.21
CA HIS A 141 -19.02 -16.61 5.72
C HIS A 141 -19.39 -18.09 5.97
N PRO A 142 -20.48 -18.38 6.67
CA PRO A 142 -20.83 -19.76 7.05
C PRO A 142 -20.91 -20.77 5.89
N ASP A 143 -21.30 -20.29 4.70
CA ASP A 143 -21.39 -21.13 3.50
C ASP A 143 -20.10 -21.16 2.67
N SER A 144 -19.01 -20.55 3.16
CA SER A 144 -17.72 -20.62 2.48
C SER A 144 -17.15 -22.02 2.53
N ASP A 145 -16.65 -22.48 1.40
CA ASP A 145 -16.06 -23.80 1.22
C ASP A 145 -14.77 -23.73 0.38
N TYR A 146 -14.16 -24.88 0.13
CA TYR A 146 -12.96 -24.99 -0.70
C TYR A 146 -13.20 -24.43 -2.11
N ALA A 147 -14.36 -24.71 -2.71
CA ALA A 147 -14.69 -24.28 -4.07
C ALA A 147 -14.82 -22.77 -4.20
N SER A 148 -15.36 -22.09 -3.18
CA SER A 148 -15.51 -20.65 -3.14
C SER A 148 -14.22 -19.89 -2.80
N PHE A 149 -13.22 -20.58 -2.23
CA PHE A 149 -11.94 -20.01 -1.85
C PHE A 149 -10.83 -20.29 -2.86
N VAL A 150 -10.78 -21.50 -3.40
CA VAL A 150 -9.72 -21.97 -4.31
C VAL A 150 -10.14 -21.87 -5.76
N GLY A 151 -11.25 -22.48 -6.12
CA GLY A 151 -11.78 -22.50 -7.48
C GLY A 151 -12.65 -23.72 -7.76
N THR A 152 -13.48 -23.60 -8.77
CA THR A 152 -14.37 -24.67 -9.20
C THR A 152 -14.81 -24.49 -10.65
N TYR A 153 -15.34 -25.56 -11.26
CA TYR A 153 -16.00 -25.47 -12.55
C TYR A 153 -17.34 -24.76 -12.43
N LYS A 154 -17.53 -23.75 -13.26
CA LYS A 154 -18.82 -23.04 -13.40
C LYS A 154 -19.28 -23.07 -14.85
N PRO A 155 -20.59 -23.17 -15.09
CA PRO A 155 -21.14 -22.97 -16.43
C PRO A 155 -20.91 -21.51 -16.82
N ILE A 156 -20.38 -21.31 -18.03
CA ILE A 156 -20.22 -20.01 -18.65
C ILE A 156 -20.87 -20.03 -20.03
N THR A 157 -21.36 -18.90 -20.48
CA THR A 157 -21.80 -18.75 -21.87
C THR A 157 -20.60 -18.33 -22.72
N GLU A 158 -20.30 -19.12 -23.74
CA GLU A 158 -19.27 -18.80 -24.73
C GLU A 158 -19.92 -18.59 -26.09
N GLU A 159 -19.54 -17.52 -26.77
CA GLU A 159 -19.88 -17.33 -28.18
C GLU A 159 -18.97 -18.21 -29.05
N VAL A 160 -19.56 -19.10 -29.80
CA VAL A 160 -18.84 -19.99 -30.71
C VAL A 160 -19.33 -19.75 -32.13
N VAL A 161 -18.41 -19.65 -33.08
CA VAL A 161 -18.77 -19.51 -34.48
C VAL A 161 -19.56 -20.72 -34.95
N LEU A 162 -20.79 -20.49 -35.40
CA LEU A 162 -21.67 -21.53 -35.90
C LEU A 162 -21.06 -22.21 -37.13
N ARG A 163 -21.07 -23.55 -37.13
CA ARG A 163 -20.55 -24.34 -38.25
C ARG A 163 -21.64 -25.21 -38.81
N ASP A 164 -21.64 -25.37 -40.14
CA ASP A 164 -22.53 -26.29 -40.83
C ASP A 164 -22.16 -27.76 -40.62
N CYS A 165 -22.94 -28.66 -41.17
CA CYS A 165 -22.73 -30.12 -41.08
C CYS A 165 -21.39 -30.60 -41.72
N TYR A 166 -20.71 -29.76 -42.48
CA TYR A 166 -19.40 -30.00 -43.09
C TYR A 166 -18.26 -29.31 -42.34
N GLY A 167 -18.56 -28.65 -41.19
CA GLY A 167 -17.58 -27.95 -40.40
C GLY A 167 -17.19 -26.56 -40.92
N LYS A 168 -17.85 -26.05 -41.99
CA LYS A 168 -17.61 -24.69 -42.49
C LYS A 168 -18.32 -23.68 -41.62
N LYS A 169 -17.71 -22.50 -41.48
CA LYS A 169 -18.30 -21.39 -40.76
C LYS A 169 -19.56 -20.90 -41.50
N VAL A 170 -20.63 -20.71 -40.77
CA VAL A 170 -21.86 -20.10 -41.28
C VAL A 170 -21.65 -18.60 -41.34
N ILE A 171 -21.91 -18.04 -42.50
CA ILE A 171 -21.81 -16.58 -42.76
C ILE A 171 -23.22 -16.07 -42.99
N ASP A 172 -23.56 -15.01 -42.33
CA ASP A 172 -24.80 -14.27 -42.57
C ASP A 172 -24.78 -13.64 -43.96
N GLU A 173 -25.76 -13.95 -44.80
CA GLU A 173 -25.79 -13.53 -46.21
C GLU A 173 -26.00 -12.03 -46.40
N GLU A 174 -26.63 -11.35 -45.41
CA GLU A 174 -26.93 -9.92 -45.51
C GLU A 174 -25.73 -9.08 -44.99
N THR A 175 -25.08 -9.51 -43.92
CA THR A 175 -24.01 -8.75 -43.27
C THR A 175 -22.60 -9.20 -43.67
N GLY A 176 -22.46 -10.39 -44.26
CA GLY A 176 -21.16 -11.01 -44.58
C GLY A 176 -20.33 -11.41 -43.35
N LYS A 177 -20.90 -11.40 -42.14
CA LYS A 177 -20.23 -11.72 -40.89
C LYS A 177 -20.43 -13.17 -40.47
N GLU A 178 -19.50 -13.70 -39.66
CA GLU A 178 -19.64 -15.00 -39.06
C GLU A 178 -20.83 -15.01 -38.08
N VAL A 179 -21.67 -16.01 -38.17
CA VAL A 179 -22.80 -16.20 -37.25
C VAL A 179 -22.27 -16.90 -36.00
N ASN A 180 -22.49 -16.28 -34.84
CA ASN A 180 -22.13 -16.86 -33.56
C ASN A 180 -23.38 -17.46 -32.89
N GLU A 181 -23.18 -18.54 -32.16
CA GLU A 181 -24.18 -19.11 -31.26
C GLU A 181 -23.64 -19.11 -29.85
N GLU A 182 -24.52 -18.92 -28.88
CA GLU A 182 -24.19 -19.06 -27.47
C GLU A 182 -24.25 -20.53 -27.05
N ARG A 183 -23.15 -21.03 -26.47
CA ARG A 183 -23.09 -22.37 -25.88
C ARG A 183 -22.72 -22.30 -24.42
N ILE A 184 -23.33 -23.16 -23.61
CA ILE A 184 -22.92 -23.35 -22.24
C ILE A 184 -21.69 -24.25 -22.23
N ALA A 185 -20.57 -23.72 -21.76
CA ALA A 185 -19.36 -24.47 -21.51
C ALA A 185 -19.05 -24.48 -20.00
N TYR A 186 -18.40 -25.53 -19.53
CA TYR A 186 -17.91 -25.56 -18.14
C TYR A 186 -16.45 -25.14 -18.13
N LYS A 187 -16.15 -24.10 -17.35
CA LYS A 187 -14.79 -23.58 -17.22
C LYS A 187 -14.37 -23.54 -15.76
N PHE A 188 -13.14 -23.92 -15.49
CA PHE A 188 -12.56 -23.76 -14.17
C PHE A 188 -12.35 -22.26 -13.89
N ILE A 189 -12.99 -21.76 -12.84
CA ILE A 189 -12.91 -20.36 -12.41
C ILE A 189 -12.10 -20.33 -11.11
N PRO A 190 -10.90 -19.74 -11.12
CA PRO A 190 -10.11 -19.57 -9.91
C PRO A 190 -10.83 -18.64 -8.95
N GLN A 191 -10.51 -18.73 -7.66
CA GLN A 191 -10.98 -17.85 -6.62
C GLN A 191 -9.77 -17.22 -5.89
N ALA A 192 -10.03 -16.43 -4.87
CA ALA A 192 -9.07 -15.54 -4.23
C ALA A 192 -7.73 -16.21 -3.87
N PHE A 193 -7.73 -17.44 -3.35
CA PHE A 193 -6.51 -18.14 -3.01
C PHE A 193 -5.66 -18.44 -4.25
N LEU A 194 -6.27 -19.07 -5.25
CA LEU A 194 -5.54 -19.49 -6.44
C LEU A 194 -5.09 -18.32 -7.30
N GLU A 195 -5.88 -17.25 -7.36
CA GLU A 195 -5.47 -15.99 -7.99
C GLU A 195 -4.23 -15.39 -7.29
N ALA A 196 -4.25 -15.30 -5.95
CA ALA A 196 -3.13 -14.78 -5.17
C ALA A 196 -1.87 -15.67 -5.32
N TYR A 197 -2.06 -16.99 -5.36
CA TYR A 197 -0.99 -17.96 -5.58
C TYR A 197 -0.31 -17.74 -6.94
N VAL A 198 -1.08 -17.66 -8.00
CA VAL A 198 -0.59 -17.46 -9.38
C VAL A 198 0.14 -16.13 -9.50
N GLU A 199 -0.46 -15.05 -9.02
CA GLU A 199 0.15 -13.72 -9.09
C GLU A 199 1.44 -13.62 -8.26
N ALA A 200 1.53 -14.29 -7.11
CA ALA A 200 2.73 -14.35 -6.32
C ALA A 200 3.88 -15.06 -7.08
N TRP A 201 3.62 -16.20 -7.71
CA TRP A 201 4.62 -16.89 -8.51
C TRP A 201 5.04 -16.11 -9.76
N LYS A 202 4.09 -15.47 -10.46
CA LYS A 202 4.39 -14.60 -11.62
C LYS A 202 5.33 -13.45 -11.26
N LYS A 203 5.23 -12.91 -10.05
CA LYS A 203 6.13 -11.85 -9.55
C LYS A 203 7.56 -12.33 -9.27
N LEU A 204 7.76 -13.62 -9.12
CA LEU A 204 9.09 -14.24 -8.98
C LEU A 204 9.69 -14.68 -10.32
N GLY A 205 9.03 -14.41 -11.43
CA GLY A 205 9.45 -14.84 -12.75
C GLY A 205 9.25 -13.80 -13.84
N SER A 206 9.52 -14.23 -15.07
CA SER A 206 9.27 -13.46 -16.29
C SER A 206 8.68 -14.35 -17.36
N LYS A 207 7.84 -13.78 -18.22
CA LYS A 207 7.29 -14.51 -19.37
C LYS A 207 8.26 -14.42 -20.55
N THR A 208 8.60 -15.57 -21.13
CA THR A 208 9.41 -15.63 -22.36
C THR A 208 8.54 -15.15 -23.53
N ILE A 209 8.88 -14.00 -24.09
CA ILE A 209 8.20 -13.48 -25.30
C ILE A 209 8.76 -14.22 -26.49
N GLU A 210 7.93 -14.97 -27.22
CA GLU A 210 8.31 -15.54 -28.50
C GLU A 210 8.82 -14.46 -29.47
N LYS A 211 9.88 -14.81 -30.23
CA LYS A 211 10.58 -13.92 -31.16
C LYS A 211 9.64 -13.41 -32.28
N GLY A 212 8.95 -12.28 -32.01
CA GLY A 212 8.11 -11.63 -33.02
C GLY A 212 8.14 -10.11 -32.99
N ASP A 213 8.49 -9.50 -31.87
CA ASP A 213 8.44 -8.05 -31.71
C ASP A 213 9.84 -7.44 -31.60
N LYS A 214 10.21 -6.65 -32.62
CA LYS A 214 11.50 -5.96 -32.74
C LYS A 214 11.49 -4.63 -31.97
N SER A 215 11.01 -4.58 -30.74
CA SER A 215 11.23 -3.42 -29.90
C SER A 215 12.48 -3.59 -29.06
N ASN A 216 13.43 -2.69 -29.28
CA ASN A 216 14.78 -2.65 -28.72
C ASN A 216 14.79 -2.25 -27.23
N ASN A 217 14.25 -3.08 -26.33
CA ASN A 217 14.53 -2.98 -24.90
C ASN A 217 14.79 -4.37 -24.32
N ARG A 218 15.90 -4.98 -24.75
CA ARG A 218 16.40 -6.22 -24.17
C ARG A 218 17.15 -5.90 -22.88
N ILE A 219 16.47 -6.01 -21.76
CA ILE A 219 17.17 -6.28 -20.48
C ILE A 219 17.72 -7.69 -20.63
N HIS A 220 19.03 -7.82 -20.61
CA HIS A 220 19.74 -9.10 -20.81
C HIS A 220 19.38 -10.06 -19.67
N PRO A 221 18.99 -11.34 -19.91
CA PRO A 221 18.65 -12.32 -18.87
C PRO A 221 19.72 -12.47 -17.77
N ALA A 222 20.99 -12.27 -18.12
CA ALA A 222 22.10 -12.32 -17.16
C ALA A 222 22.09 -11.18 -16.11
N LEU A 223 21.32 -10.11 -16.33
CA LEU A 223 21.09 -9.05 -15.35
C LEU A 223 19.87 -9.36 -14.44
N LEU A 224 19.09 -10.38 -14.80
CA LEU A 224 17.92 -10.86 -14.03
C LEU A 224 18.30 -11.96 -13.03
N ASP A 225 19.49 -12.58 -13.16
CA ASP A 225 20.03 -13.56 -12.20
C ASP A 225 20.73 -12.92 -11.00
N THR A 226 20.47 -11.64 -10.72
CA THR A 226 20.90 -11.04 -9.46
C THR A 226 20.05 -11.60 -8.32
N PRO A 227 20.63 -11.78 -7.13
CA PRO A 227 19.94 -12.37 -5.97
C PRO A 227 18.85 -11.48 -5.35
N GLU A 228 18.24 -10.62 -6.15
CA GLU A 228 17.24 -9.65 -5.72
C GLU A 228 15.96 -10.26 -5.11
N ILE A 229 15.75 -11.57 -5.26
CA ILE A 229 14.66 -12.29 -4.57
C ILE A 229 14.91 -12.36 -3.06
N PHE A 230 16.16 -12.20 -2.62
CA PHE A 230 16.58 -12.35 -1.23
C PHE A 230 17.21 -11.08 -0.64
N THR A 231 17.29 -9.96 -1.36
CA THR A 231 17.87 -8.70 -0.86
C THR A 231 16.82 -7.66 -0.49
N LYS A 232 17.04 -7.02 0.65
CA LYS A 232 16.19 -5.97 1.26
C LYS A 232 16.00 -4.70 0.42
N ASN A 233 16.67 -4.50 -0.72
CA ASN A 233 16.78 -3.19 -1.38
C ASN A 233 16.13 -3.03 -2.75
N LYS A 234 15.57 -4.10 -3.35
CA LYS A 234 14.49 -3.97 -4.35
C LYS A 234 13.36 -4.84 -3.85
N ALA A 235 12.31 -4.22 -3.37
CA ALA A 235 11.14 -4.90 -2.88
C ALA A 235 10.70 -5.94 -3.90
N SER A 236 10.97 -7.22 -3.64
CA SER A 236 10.29 -8.30 -4.35
C SER A 236 8.81 -7.93 -4.24
N LYS A 237 8.12 -7.78 -5.38
CA LYS A 237 6.73 -7.34 -5.37
C LYS A 237 5.94 -8.33 -4.53
N LYS A 238 5.52 -7.89 -3.36
CA LYS A 238 4.72 -8.70 -2.44
C LYS A 238 3.35 -8.92 -3.05
N GLN A 239 2.75 -10.07 -2.79
CA GLN A 239 1.36 -10.37 -3.06
C GLN A 239 0.66 -10.59 -1.74
N TYR A 240 -0.44 -9.89 -1.51
CA TYR A 240 -1.26 -10.08 -0.32
C TYR A 240 -2.56 -10.78 -0.67
N LEU A 241 -2.90 -11.79 0.13
CA LEU A 241 -4.23 -12.37 0.24
C LEU A 241 -4.80 -11.94 1.60
N ILE A 242 -5.86 -11.15 1.59
CA ILE A 242 -6.52 -10.68 2.81
C ILE A 242 -7.84 -11.43 2.99
N ILE A 243 -8.00 -12.08 4.13
CA ILE A 243 -9.21 -12.82 4.51
C ILE A 243 -9.91 -12.05 5.62
N GLU A 244 -11.03 -11.43 5.33
CA GLU A 244 -11.85 -10.78 6.35
C GLU A 244 -12.73 -11.83 7.05
N GLU A 245 -12.89 -11.67 8.39
CA GLU A 245 -13.75 -12.48 9.24
C GLU A 245 -13.43 -13.99 9.12
N ILE A 246 -12.17 -14.36 9.26
CA ILE A 246 -11.69 -15.75 9.02
C ILE A 246 -12.44 -16.80 9.86
N ASN A 247 -12.92 -16.45 11.04
CA ASN A 247 -13.66 -17.35 11.95
C ASN A 247 -15.17 -17.44 11.65
N ARG A 248 -15.69 -16.71 10.66
CA ARG A 248 -17.09 -16.89 10.19
C ARG A 248 -17.28 -18.10 9.29
N GLY A 249 -16.20 -18.64 8.74
CA GLY A 249 -16.21 -19.88 7.96
C GLY A 249 -15.47 -21.02 8.68
N ASN A 250 -15.77 -22.25 8.30
CA ASN A 250 -15.03 -23.40 8.78
C ASN A 250 -13.66 -23.48 8.10
N CYS A 251 -12.62 -22.98 8.76
CA CYS A 251 -11.27 -22.91 8.19
C CYS A 251 -10.75 -24.27 7.71
N ALA A 252 -11.03 -25.36 8.43
CA ALA A 252 -10.59 -26.71 8.03
C ALA A 252 -11.24 -27.16 6.72
N GLN A 253 -12.52 -26.86 6.53
CA GLN A 253 -13.25 -27.16 5.30
C GLN A 253 -12.82 -26.26 4.14
N ILE A 254 -12.61 -24.96 4.40
CA ILE A 254 -12.28 -23.97 3.37
C ILE A 254 -10.85 -24.17 2.85
N PHE A 255 -9.88 -24.41 3.74
CA PHE A 255 -8.49 -24.63 3.34
C PHE A 255 -8.23 -26.06 2.84
N GLY A 256 -8.95 -27.08 3.36
CA GLY A 256 -8.67 -28.47 3.03
C GLY A 256 -7.18 -28.81 3.13
N ASP A 257 -6.62 -29.45 2.09
CA ASP A 257 -5.21 -29.84 2.06
C ASP A 257 -4.24 -28.65 1.97
N LEU A 258 -4.70 -27.47 1.51
CA LEU A 258 -3.88 -26.26 1.45
C LEU A 258 -3.37 -25.81 2.82
N PHE A 259 -4.01 -26.26 3.88
CA PHE A 259 -3.61 -26.05 5.25
C PHE A 259 -2.16 -26.47 5.53
N GLN A 260 -1.64 -27.52 4.89
CA GLN A 260 -0.26 -27.97 5.03
C GLN A 260 0.74 -26.97 4.44
N LEU A 261 0.33 -26.22 3.44
CA LEU A 261 1.18 -25.22 2.79
C LEU A 261 1.52 -24.03 3.70
N LEU A 262 0.75 -23.83 4.78
CA LEU A 262 0.96 -22.75 5.74
C LEU A 262 2.18 -22.98 6.66
N ASP A 263 2.72 -24.21 6.74
CA ASP A 263 4.01 -24.44 7.38
C ASP A 263 5.11 -23.93 6.44
N ARG A 264 5.81 -22.84 6.86
CA ARG A 264 6.85 -22.18 6.03
C ARG A 264 8.25 -22.52 6.54
N ASN A 265 9.17 -22.75 5.60
CA ASN A 265 10.58 -22.93 5.92
C ASN A 265 11.27 -21.58 6.22
N GLU A 266 12.55 -21.61 6.57
CA GLU A 266 13.36 -20.43 6.89
C GLU A 266 13.52 -19.43 5.74
N TYR A 267 13.22 -19.84 4.49
CA TYR A 267 13.24 -19.01 3.28
C TYR A 267 11.86 -18.47 2.91
N GLY A 268 10.83 -18.80 3.68
CA GLY A 268 9.47 -18.33 3.49
C GLY A 268 8.65 -19.12 2.45
N PHE A 269 9.15 -20.23 1.93
CA PHE A 269 8.37 -21.15 1.09
C PHE A 269 7.67 -22.20 1.94
N SER A 270 6.59 -22.86 1.42
CA SER A 270 5.97 -23.99 2.12
C SER A 270 6.99 -25.09 2.37
N ASP A 271 7.04 -25.60 3.60
CA ASP A 271 7.96 -26.68 3.96
C ASP A 271 7.52 -28.03 3.40
N TYR A 272 6.21 -28.24 3.30
CA TYR A 272 5.59 -29.47 2.82
C TYR A 272 4.81 -29.23 1.51
N PRO A 273 5.40 -29.56 0.33
CA PRO A 273 4.66 -29.50 -0.92
C PRO A 273 3.51 -30.49 -0.97
N ILE A 274 2.37 -30.09 -1.52
CA ILE A 274 1.21 -30.97 -1.74
C ILE A 274 0.96 -31.17 -3.24
N VAL A 275 0.13 -32.16 -3.57
CA VAL A 275 -0.29 -32.43 -4.96
C VAL A 275 -1.59 -31.69 -5.23
N ALA A 276 -1.65 -30.91 -6.32
CA ALA A 276 -2.90 -30.32 -6.76
C ALA A 276 -3.83 -31.35 -7.40
N ASP A 277 -5.15 -31.11 -7.33
CA ASP A 277 -6.09 -31.88 -8.12
C ASP A 277 -5.91 -31.67 -9.63
N LYS A 278 -6.47 -32.54 -10.45
CA LYS A 278 -6.27 -32.52 -11.91
C LYS A 278 -6.78 -31.26 -12.60
N ASP A 279 -7.80 -30.65 -12.06
CA ASP A 279 -8.42 -29.47 -12.65
C ASP A 279 -7.57 -28.23 -12.34
N MET A 280 -7.09 -28.13 -11.12
CA MET A 280 -6.11 -27.11 -10.72
C MET A 280 -4.79 -27.27 -11.48
N GLN A 281 -4.29 -28.51 -11.69
CA GLN A 281 -3.10 -28.76 -12.51
C GLN A 281 -3.26 -28.17 -13.90
N LYS A 282 -4.35 -28.49 -14.61
CA LYS A 282 -4.62 -27.94 -15.96
C LYS A 282 -4.70 -26.44 -15.99
N TYR A 283 -5.31 -25.85 -14.97
CA TYR A 283 -5.41 -24.42 -14.84
C TYR A 283 -4.03 -23.78 -14.64
N LEU A 284 -3.23 -24.29 -13.70
CA LEU A 284 -1.90 -23.76 -13.39
C LEU A 284 -0.93 -23.94 -14.57
N GLU A 285 -0.93 -25.08 -15.24
CA GLU A 285 -0.10 -25.31 -16.42
C GLU A 285 -0.37 -24.27 -17.51
N LYS A 286 -1.64 -23.94 -17.74
CA LYS A 286 -2.06 -22.91 -18.70
C LYS A 286 -1.63 -21.50 -18.25
N GLU A 287 -1.83 -21.18 -16.97
CA GLU A 287 -1.49 -19.84 -16.44
C GLU A 287 0.01 -19.56 -16.42
N PHE A 288 0.80 -20.60 -16.22
CA PHE A 288 2.26 -20.52 -16.21
C PHE A 288 2.92 -20.83 -17.56
N GLU A 289 2.15 -21.02 -18.62
CA GLU A 289 2.69 -21.26 -19.95
C GLU A 289 3.60 -20.10 -20.40
N GLY A 290 4.86 -20.46 -20.72
CA GLY A 290 5.92 -19.51 -21.12
C GLY A 290 6.51 -18.70 -19.96
N TRP A 291 6.22 -19.03 -18.71
CA TRP A 291 6.84 -18.40 -17.55
C TRP A 291 8.11 -19.13 -17.11
N GLU A 292 9.13 -18.37 -16.77
CA GLU A 292 10.36 -18.86 -16.15
C GLU A 292 10.56 -18.17 -14.81
N ILE A 293 10.82 -18.97 -13.76
CA ILE A 293 11.04 -18.46 -12.39
C ILE A 293 12.53 -18.15 -12.22
N THR A 294 12.78 -16.95 -11.71
CA THR A 294 14.13 -16.52 -11.34
C THR A 294 14.63 -17.38 -10.16
N ASN A 295 15.91 -17.72 -10.13
CA ASN A 295 16.53 -18.57 -9.09
C ASN A 295 15.92 -19.98 -8.95
N LYS A 296 15.35 -20.54 -10.04
CA LYS A 296 14.77 -21.89 -10.05
C LYS A 296 15.71 -22.96 -9.45
N ASP A 297 17.01 -22.86 -9.70
CA ASP A 297 17.99 -23.84 -9.20
C ASP A 297 18.13 -23.80 -7.68
N LYS A 298 18.07 -22.60 -7.07
CA LYS A 298 18.08 -22.46 -5.61
C LYS A 298 16.80 -23.02 -5.00
N ILE A 299 15.64 -22.73 -5.61
CA ILE A 299 14.36 -23.26 -5.14
C ILE A 299 14.35 -24.79 -5.26
N ASN A 300 14.82 -25.34 -6.39
CA ASN A 300 14.95 -26.79 -6.56
C ASN A 300 15.83 -27.41 -5.47
N GLN A 301 16.95 -26.77 -5.16
CA GLN A 301 17.90 -27.24 -4.11
C GLN A 301 17.25 -27.25 -2.72
N LEU A 302 16.37 -26.30 -2.39
CA LEU A 302 15.67 -26.28 -1.09
C LEU A 302 14.87 -27.56 -0.84
N TYR A 303 14.33 -28.16 -1.90
CA TYR A 303 13.52 -29.38 -1.80
C TYR A 303 14.30 -30.66 -2.14
N GLY A 304 15.58 -30.55 -2.47
CA GLY A 304 16.39 -31.70 -2.90
C GLY A 304 15.94 -32.32 -4.23
N GLU A 305 15.12 -31.59 -5.01
CA GLU A 305 14.58 -32.04 -6.30
C GLU A 305 15.07 -31.14 -7.45
N ALA A 306 15.67 -31.74 -8.49
CA ALA A 306 16.24 -30.99 -9.62
C ALA A 306 15.17 -30.24 -10.45
N ASN A 307 13.90 -30.60 -10.35
CA ASN A 307 12.82 -30.10 -11.19
C ASN A 307 11.60 -29.55 -10.41
N MET A 308 11.74 -29.24 -9.12
CA MET A 308 10.65 -28.77 -8.27
C MET A 308 9.90 -27.59 -8.89
N VAL A 309 10.61 -26.57 -9.37
CA VAL A 309 9.97 -25.41 -10.01
C VAL A 309 9.17 -25.82 -11.26
N SER A 310 9.66 -26.77 -12.05
CA SER A 310 8.90 -27.28 -13.19
C SER A 310 7.61 -28.00 -12.75
N LEU A 311 7.66 -28.77 -11.67
CA LEU A 311 6.48 -29.42 -11.10
C LEU A 311 5.47 -28.38 -10.57
N ILE A 312 5.96 -27.30 -9.99
CA ILE A 312 5.11 -26.19 -9.51
C ILE A 312 4.41 -25.50 -10.68
N LEU A 313 5.16 -25.14 -11.73
CA LEU A 313 4.58 -24.47 -12.91
C LEU A 313 3.58 -25.34 -13.67
N LYS A 314 3.72 -26.66 -13.61
CA LYS A 314 2.74 -27.61 -14.16
C LYS A 314 1.58 -27.92 -13.20
N GLY A 315 1.57 -27.34 -11.99
CA GLY A 315 0.59 -27.63 -10.97
C GLY A 315 0.68 -29.04 -10.36
N GLU A 316 1.72 -29.82 -10.67
CA GLU A 316 1.93 -31.16 -10.10
C GLU A 316 2.36 -31.10 -8.63
N ARG A 317 2.91 -29.96 -8.20
CA ARG A 317 3.21 -29.62 -6.82
C ARG A 317 2.71 -28.22 -6.50
N LEU A 318 2.12 -28.02 -5.33
CA LEU A 318 1.81 -26.72 -4.79
C LEU A 318 2.79 -26.37 -3.68
N VAL A 319 3.32 -25.16 -3.75
CA VAL A 319 4.22 -24.57 -2.77
C VAL A 319 3.89 -23.09 -2.69
N LEU A 320 3.59 -22.54 -1.53
CA LEU A 320 3.42 -21.10 -1.39
C LEU A 320 4.77 -20.41 -1.53
N PRO A 321 4.89 -19.40 -2.41
CA PRO A 321 6.13 -18.67 -2.60
C PRO A 321 6.40 -17.69 -1.44
N SER A 322 7.65 -17.32 -1.25
CA SER A 322 8.12 -16.48 -0.13
C SER A 322 7.59 -15.04 -0.13
N ASN A 323 7.03 -14.58 -1.24
CA ASN A 323 6.44 -13.25 -1.41
C ASN A 323 4.91 -13.23 -1.27
N LEU A 324 4.27 -14.36 -0.95
CA LEU A 324 2.83 -14.45 -0.68
C LEU A 324 2.56 -14.28 0.81
N TYR A 325 1.93 -13.17 1.15
CA TYR A 325 1.47 -12.84 2.49
C TYR A 325 -0.01 -13.15 2.61
N ILE A 326 -0.39 -13.95 3.61
CA ILE A 326 -1.79 -14.28 3.88
C ILE A 326 -2.16 -13.67 5.23
N TRP A 327 -2.96 -12.61 5.21
CA TRP A 327 -3.36 -11.90 6.41
C TRP A 327 -4.87 -12.01 6.61
N ALA A 328 -5.29 -12.06 7.85
CA ALA A 328 -6.71 -12.19 8.15
C ALA A 328 -7.15 -11.25 9.27
N THR A 329 -8.44 -10.92 9.29
CA THR A 329 -9.11 -10.30 10.43
C THR A 329 -9.99 -11.30 11.14
N MET A 330 -10.11 -11.15 12.46
CA MET A 330 -10.98 -11.94 13.29
C MET A 330 -11.67 -11.06 14.32
N ASN A 331 -13.00 -11.10 14.37
CA ASN A 331 -13.74 -10.59 15.51
C ASN A 331 -13.83 -11.70 16.57
N THR A 332 -13.64 -11.31 17.82
CA THR A 332 -13.70 -12.28 18.93
C THR A 332 -15.12 -12.42 19.49
N SER A 333 -16.02 -11.48 19.18
CA SER A 333 -17.33 -11.29 19.80
C SER A 333 -18.51 -12.09 19.23
N ASP A 334 -18.39 -12.70 18.06
CA ASP A 334 -19.54 -13.33 17.40
C ASP A 334 -19.82 -14.73 17.97
N GLN A 335 -21.03 -14.96 18.46
CA GLN A 335 -21.47 -16.24 19.02
C GLN A 335 -21.68 -17.34 17.95
N SER A 336 -21.80 -16.97 16.68
CA SER A 336 -22.01 -17.87 15.54
C SER A 336 -20.72 -18.30 14.83
N LEU A 337 -19.57 -18.25 15.52
CA LEU A 337 -18.27 -18.47 14.93
C LEU A 337 -17.86 -19.95 14.95
N PHE A 338 -17.14 -20.36 13.90
CA PHE A 338 -16.47 -21.64 13.89
C PHE A 338 -15.22 -21.58 14.76
N PRO A 339 -15.03 -22.52 15.69
CA PRO A 339 -13.80 -22.58 16.47
C PRO A 339 -12.62 -22.89 15.55
N ILE A 340 -11.59 -22.06 15.64
CA ILE A 340 -10.32 -22.34 14.95
C ILE A 340 -9.53 -23.35 15.79
N ASP A 341 -9.20 -24.50 15.19
CA ASP A 341 -8.45 -25.54 15.88
C ASP A 341 -6.99 -25.15 16.20
N SER A 342 -6.37 -25.88 17.12
CA SER A 342 -5.02 -25.57 17.58
C SER A 342 -3.94 -25.79 16.50
N ALA A 343 -4.14 -26.74 15.60
CA ALA A 343 -3.22 -27.01 14.51
C ALA A 343 -3.23 -25.88 13.47
N PHE A 344 -4.41 -25.30 13.21
CA PHE A 344 -4.53 -24.10 12.37
C PHE A 344 -3.91 -22.89 13.07
N LYS A 345 -4.20 -22.69 14.38
CA LYS A 345 -3.69 -21.54 15.15
C LYS A 345 -2.17 -21.44 15.15
N ARG A 346 -1.44 -22.55 15.28
CA ARG A 346 0.01 -22.57 15.36
C ARG A 346 0.73 -22.09 14.09
N ARG A 347 0.04 -22.04 12.97
CA ARG A 347 0.59 -21.64 11.66
C ARG A 347 0.48 -20.15 11.39
N TRP A 348 -0.12 -19.42 12.33
CA TRP A 348 -0.38 -18.00 12.21
C TRP A 348 0.28 -17.22 13.35
N ASP A 349 0.79 -16.06 13.01
CA ASP A 349 1.14 -15.06 14.01
C ASP A 349 -0.11 -14.28 14.40
N TRP A 350 -0.25 -14.02 15.68
CA TRP A 350 -1.44 -13.39 16.24
C TRP A 350 -1.14 -11.97 16.67
N LYS A 351 -1.85 -11.01 16.11
CA LYS A 351 -1.68 -9.60 16.44
C LYS A 351 -2.95 -9.04 17.06
N TYR A 352 -2.87 -8.80 18.36
CA TYR A 352 -3.96 -8.15 19.08
C TYR A 352 -4.07 -6.68 18.66
N VAL A 353 -5.30 -6.24 18.34
CA VAL A 353 -5.62 -4.85 18.06
C VAL A 353 -6.47 -4.32 19.23
N PRO A 354 -5.81 -3.64 20.19
CA PRO A 354 -6.49 -3.19 21.40
C PRO A 354 -7.48 -2.06 21.11
N ILE A 355 -8.45 -1.92 22.00
CA ILE A 355 -9.33 -0.77 22.05
C ILE A 355 -8.47 0.43 22.48
N ARG A 356 -8.43 1.47 21.67
CA ARG A 356 -7.69 2.71 21.91
C ARG A 356 -8.45 3.87 21.34
N GLU A 357 -8.22 5.04 21.90
CA GLU A 357 -8.68 6.29 21.33
C GLU A 357 -8.23 6.43 19.87
N GLY A 358 -9.13 6.88 19.02
CA GLY A 358 -8.83 7.13 17.63
C GLY A 358 -7.88 8.32 17.47
N ARG A 359 -6.83 8.13 16.66
CA ARG A 359 -5.84 9.18 16.42
C ARG A 359 -5.67 9.43 14.93
N ASP A 360 -5.42 10.68 14.60
CA ASP A 360 -5.03 11.08 13.26
C ASP A 360 -3.66 10.48 12.89
N LYS A 361 -3.53 9.98 11.69
CA LYS A 361 -2.30 9.28 11.26
C LYS A 361 -1.08 10.19 11.11
N GLU A 362 -1.31 11.44 10.72
CA GLU A 362 -0.24 12.36 10.38
C GLU A 362 0.24 13.13 11.61
N THR A 363 -0.71 13.57 12.41
CA THR A 363 -0.46 14.41 13.59
C THR A 363 -0.36 13.63 14.89
N ASN A 364 -0.84 12.37 14.90
CA ASN A 364 -1.02 11.55 16.09
C ASN A 364 -1.93 12.20 17.17
N ALA A 365 -2.67 13.25 16.79
CA ALA A 365 -3.63 13.90 17.68
C ALA A 365 -4.90 13.05 17.85
N PRO A 366 -5.59 13.11 18.99
CA PRO A 366 -6.90 12.50 19.17
C PRO A 366 -7.88 12.98 18.10
N LEU A 367 -8.76 12.10 17.64
CA LEU A 367 -9.79 12.46 16.65
C LEU A 367 -10.92 13.29 17.25
N ASN A 368 -11.05 13.30 18.57
CA ASN A 368 -12.04 14.08 19.34
C ASN A 368 -13.46 13.96 18.76
N TRP A 369 -13.89 12.70 18.50
CA TRP A 369 -15.26 12.47 18.07
C TRP A 369 -16.24 12.71 19.21
N ARG A 370 -17.42 13.20 18.87
CA ARG A 370 -18.44 13.58 19.82
C ARG A 370 -19.83 13.05 19.43
N ILE A 371 -20.63 12.70 20.43
CA ILE A 371 -22.05 12.38 20.28
C ILE A 371 -22.80 13.71 20.34
N ASN A 372 -23.54 14.03 19.29
CA ASN A 372 -24.32 15.29 19.20
C ASN A 372 -25.80 15.01 19.41
N THR A 373 -26.38 15.53 20.50
CA THR A 373 -27.81 15.41 20.84
C THR A 373 -28.60 16.66 20.43
N GLY A 374 -27.96 17.64 19.81
CA GLY A 374 -28.53 18.93 19.43
C GLY A 374 -28.05 20.02 20.36
N ASP A 375 -28.60 20.07 21.59
CA ASP A 375 -28.24 21.09 22.59
C ASP A 375 -26.94 20.77 23.34
N LYS A 376 -26.63 19.48 23.51
CA LYS A 376 -25.42 19.00 24.19
C LYS A 376 -24.54 18.16 23.26
N GLN A 377 -23.27 18.09 23.61
CA GLN A 377 -22.30 17.24 22.98
C GLN A 377 -21.55 16.43 24.04
N TYR A 378 -21.34 15.14 23.80
CA TYR A 378 -20.65 14.26 24.73
C TYR A 378 -19.40 13.66 24.06
N ASP A 379 -18.33 13.46 24.83
CA ASP A 379 -17.10 12.89 24.33
C ASP A 379 -17.26 11.41 23.98
N TRP A 380 -16.97 11.07 22.72
CA TRP A 380 -17.12 9.70 22.23
C TRP A 380 -16.15 8.72 22.91
N TRP A 381 -14.91 9.14 23.21
CA TRP A 381 -13.95 8.26 23.86
C TRP A 381 -14.31 8.02 25.32
N SER A 382 -14.79 9.03 26.02
CA SER A 382 -15.35 8.89 27.37
C SER A 382 -16.49 7.85 27.37
N PHE A 383 -17.44 7.96 26.43
CA PHE A 383 -18.51 6.98 26.28
C PHE A 383 -17.96 5.56 26.05
N VAL A 384 -17.07 5.37 25.07
CA VAL A 384 -16.48 4.05 24.76
C VAL A 384 -15.76 3.47 25.98
N SER A 385 -15.05 4.28 26.73
CA SER A 385 -14.34 3.84 27.94
C SER A 385 -15.30 3.38 29.02
N LYS A 386 -16.31 4.19 29.34
CA LYS A 386 -17.31 3.91 30.38
C LYS A 386 -18.16 2.69 30.06
N ILE A 387 -18.69 2.63 28.83
CA ILE A 387 -19.52 1.49 28.43
C ILE A 387 -18.73 0.18 28.41
N ASN A 388 -17.44 0.20 28.05
CA ASN A 388 -16.59 -0.98 28.08
C ASN A 388 -16.25 -1.44 29.49
N GLU A 389 -16.15 -0.54 30.46
CA GLU A 389 -16.03 -0.88 31.89
C GLU A 389 -17.32 -1.59 32.35
N LEU A 390 -18.48 -1.06 32.00
CA LEU A 390 -19.78 -1.65 32.31
C LEU A 390 -19.95 -3.03 31.65
N ILE A 391 -19.61 -3.16 30.37
CA ILE A 391 -19.62 -4.44 29.65
C ILE A 391 -18.72 -5.47 30.37
N GLY A 392 -17.50 -5.06 30.71
CA GLY A 392 -16.57 -5.95 31.42
C GLY A 392 -17.09 -6.42 32.77
N SER A 393 -17.72 -5.55 33.53
CA SER A 393 -18.25 -5.86 34.86
C SER A 393 -19.49 -6.77 34.82
N LEU A 394 -20.41 -6.54 33.90
CA LEU A 394 -21.66 -7.28 33.81
C LEU A 394 -21.53 -8.60 33.04
N THR A 395 -20.75 -8.61 31.98
CA THR A 395 -20.70 -9.77 31.07
C THR A 395 -19.49 -10.68 31.25
N ASN A 396 -18.43 -10.21 31.91
CA ASN A 396 -17.12 -10.87 31.96
C ASN A 396 -16.57 -11.20 30.55
N SER A 397 -17.02 -10.51 29.52
CA SER A 397 -16.66 -10.76 28.11
C SER A 397 -15.91 -9.57 27.53
N GLU A 398 -14.63 -9.76 27.28
CA GLU A 398 -13.82 -8.77 26.54
C GLU A 398 -14.27 -8.63 25.07
N ASP A 399 -14.92 -9.65 24.58
CA ASP A 399 -15.31 -9.77 23.18
C ASP A 399 -16.49 -8.86 22.79
N LYS A 400 -17.36 -8.57 23.74
CA LYS A 400 -18.55 -7.71 23.56
C LYS A 400 -18.23 -6.22 23.62
N LYS A 401 -16.99 -5.85 23.94
CA LYS A 401 -16.55 -4.46 24.05
C LYS A 401 -16.55 -3.74 22.71
N LEU A 402 -16.71 -2.42 22.74
CA LEU A 402 -16.72 -1.55 21.58
C LEU A 402 -15.34 -0.95 21.30
N GLY A 403 -14.89 -1.01 20.05
CA GLY A 403 -13.73 -0.24 19.59
C GLY A 403 -14.13 1.19 19.20
N TYR A 404 -13.17 2.09 19.17
CA TYR A 404 -13.39 3.51 18.83
C TYR A 404 -14.11 3.73 17.49
N PHE A 405 -13.83 2.88 16.49
CA PHE A 405 -14.38 2.98 15.14
C PHE A 405 -15.66 2.12 14.94
N PHE A 406 -16.30 1.69 16.01
CA PHE A 406 -17.55 0.93 15.94
C PHE A 406 -18.65 1.76 15.26
N CYS A 407 -18.76 3.03 15.63
CA CYS A 407 -19.60 4.00 14.96
C CYS A 407 -18.71 5.04 14.27
N LYS A 408 -18.93 5.29 12.98
CA LYS A 408 -18.13 6.24 12.22
C LYS A 408 -18.76 7.62 12.30
N ALA A 409 -18.02 8.57 12.86
CA ALA A 409 -18.44 9.95 12.91
C ALA A 409 -18.43 10.61 11.52
N ASN A 410 -19.38 11.51 11.28
CA ASN A 410 -19.42 12.39 10.12
C ASN A 410 -18.86 13.75 10.53
N ASN A 411 -17.74 14.18 9.94
CA ASN A 411 -17.04 15.41 10.35
C ASN A 411 -16.74 15.50 11.87
N GLY A 412 -16.44 14.36 12.49
CA GLY A 412 -16.16 14.29 13.93
C GLY A 412 -17.39 14.18 14.81
N GLU A 413 -18.60 14.17 14.27
CA GLU A 413 -19.86 14.08 15.01
C GLU A 413 -20.62 12.78 14.72
N ILE A 414 -21.20 12.21 15.76
CA ILE A 414 -22.13 11.09 15.74
C ILE A 414 -23.47 11.68 16.18
N ASP A 415 -24.41 11.83 15.27
CA ASP A 415 -25.75 12.32 15.61
C ASP A 415 -26.52 11.29 16.44
N ALA A 416 -27.56 11.76 17.15
CA ALA A 416 -28.36 10.92 18.05
C ALA A 416 -29.03 9.75 17.31
N ASP A 417 -29.49 9.94 16.07
CA ASP A 417 -30.15 8.89 15.30
C ASP A 417 -29.15 7.76 14.97
N LEU A 418 -27.96 8.11 14.56
CA LEU A 418 -26.87 7.16 14.28
C LEU A 418 -26.41 6.46 15.56
N PHE A 419 -26.31 7.21 16.66
CA PHE A 419 -25.95 6.67 17.97
C PHE A 419 -26.97 5.63 18.44
N VAL A 420 -28.26 5.96 18.44
CA VAL A 420 -29.32 5.04 18.87
C VAL A 420 -29.43 3.83 17.94
N SER A 421 -29.47 4.06 16.63
CA SER A 421 -29.68 2.98 15.65
C SER A 421 -28.52 1.99 15.54
N LYS A 422 -27.29 2.39 15.87
CA LYS A 422 -26.12 1.51 15.81
C LYS A 422 -25.63 1.09 17.19
N VAL A 423 -25.40 2.04 18.07
CA VAL A 423 -24.69 1.79 19.32
C VAL A 423 -25.65 1.28 20.38
N ILE A 424 -26.74 2.00 20.66
CA ILE A 424 -27.75 1.58 21.62
C ILE A 424 -28.40 0.27 21.17
N PHE A 425 -28.72 0.13 19.86
CA PHE A 425 -29.25 -1.11 19.32
C PHE A 425 -28.33 -2.31 19.61
N TYR A 426 -27.02 -2.19 19.34
CA TYR A 426 -26.05 -3.25 19.63
C TYR A 426 -25.99 -3.55 21.13
N LEU A 427 -25.92 -2.53 21.97
CA LEU A 427 -25.84 -2.72 23.43
C LEU A 427 -27.06 -3.47 23.97
N TRP A 428 -28.28 -3.09 23.57
CA TRP A 428 -29.53 -3.68 24.08
C TRP A 428 -29.80 -5.07 23.50
N ASN A 429 -29.50 -5.33 22.23
CA ASN A 429 -29.86 -6.57 21.56
C ASN A 429 -28.77 -7.63 21.56
N ASP A 430 -27.47 -7.23 21.57
CA ASP A 430 -26.37 -8.17 21.44
C ASP A 430 -25.51 -8.28 22.71
N VAL A 431 -25.38 -7.19 23.47
CA VAL A 431 -24.50 -7.15 24.66
C VAL A 431 -25.25 -7.52 25.92
N PHE A 432 -26.28 -6.76 26.27
CA PHE A 432 -26.96 -6.84 27.58
C PHE A 432 -28.22 -7.71 27.59
N LYS A 433 -28.69 -8.15 26.43
CA LYS A 433 -29.91 -8.97 26.30
C LYS A 433 -30.00 -10.13 27.30
N ASP A 434 -28.89 -10.84 27.52
CA ASP A 434 -28.83 -12.02 28.36
C ASP A 434 -28.42 -11.73 29.82
N TYR A 435 -28.07 -10.48 30.13
CA TYR A 435 -27.52 -10.09 31.45
C TYR A 435 -28.49 -9.23 32.27
N GLY A 436 -29.56 -8.74 31.65
CA GLY A 436 -30.53 -7.87 32.30
C GLY A 436 -30.11 -6.37 32.32
N PHE A 437 -31.04 -5.53 32.79
CA PHE A 437 -30.88 -4.08 32.83
C PHE A 437 -31.17 -3.55 34.27
N ASP A 438 -30.77 -4.34 35.27
CA ASP A 438 -31.04 -4.01 36.67
C ASP A 438 -30.08 -2.93 37.22
N ASP A 439 -29.01 -2.62 36.52
CA ASP A 439 -28.09 -1.57 36.90
C ASP A 439 -28.75 -0.20 36.72
N LYS A 440 -28.47 0.71 37.66
CA LYS A 440 -28.99 2.08 37.67
C LYS A 440 -28.66 2.86 36.40
N ASP A 441 -27.58 2.51 35.72
CA ASP A 441 -27.15 3.14 34.47
C ASP A 441 -28.19 2.95 33.36
N PHE A 442 -29.05 1.92 33.48
CA PHE A 442 -30.15 1.62 32.55
C PHE A 442 -31.51 2.06 33.04
N GLN A 443 -31.61 2.92 34.06
CA GLN A 443 -32.88 3.33 34.66
C GLN A 443 -33.11 4.83 34.49
N ASP A 444 -34.41 5.20 34.48
CA ASP A 444 -34.80 6.59 34.56
C ASP A 444 -34.85 7.11 36.03
N GLU A 445 -35.17 8.37 36.22
CA GLU A 445 -35.26 9.00 37.54
C GLU A 445 -36.31 8.33 38.47
N GLU A 446 -37.28 7.63 37.89
CA GLU A 446 -38.31 6.87 38.61
C GLU A 446 -37.88 5.42 38.89
N GLY A 447 -36.69 5.02 38.50
CA GLY A 447 -36.18 3.66 38.62
C GLY A 447 -36.77 2.67 37.60
N LYS A 448 -37.37 3.14 36.50
CA LYS A 448 -37.89 2.30 35.43
C LYS A 448 -36.79 2.07 34.39
N ILE A 449 -36.70 0.83 33.89
CA ILE A 449 -35.73 0.42 32.88
C ILE A 449 -35.93 1.23 31.60
N LEU A 450 -34.85 1.78 31.06
CA LEU A 450 -34.76 2.36 29.72
C LEU A 450 -34.76 1.23 28.69
N SER A 451 -35.92 0.67 28.37
CA SER A 451 -36.04 -0.30 27.28
C SER A 451 -35.74 0.38 25.93
N PHE A 452 -35.32 -0.43 24.91
CA PHE A 452 -34.88 0.10 23.62
C PHE A 452 -35.93 1.00 22.94
N ASP A 453 -37.21 0.67 23.05
CA ASP A 453 -38.31 1.46 22.52
C ASP A 453 -38.44 2.86 23.14
N ARG A 454 -37.96 3.06 24.37
CA ARG A 454 -37.97 4.37 25.04
C ARG A 454 -36.95 5.36 24.48
N PHE A 455 -35.98 4.92 23.71
CA PHE A 455 -35.09 5.81 22.96
C PHE A 455 -35.78 6.40 21.73
N TYR A 456 -37.04 6.06 21.49
CA TYR A 456 -37.84 6.63 20.42
C TYR A 456 -39.16 7.20 20.99
N LYS A 457 -39.64 8.27 20.37
CA LYS A 457 -40.94 8.86 20.64
C LYS A 457 -41.68 9.18 19.37
N ASP A 458 -43.02 9.21 19.47
CA ASP A 458 -43.85 9.66 18.37
C ASP A 458 -44.06 11.18 18.46
N LYS A 459 -43.76 11.88 17.38
CA LYS A 459 -43.98 13.31 17.22
C LYS A 459 -44.81 13.53 15.96
N ASN A 460 -46.11 13.79 16.14
CA ASN A 460 -47.04 14.02 15.03
C ASN A 460 -47.13 12.88 14.02
N GLY A 461 -47.13 11.62 14.47
CA GLY A 461 -47.20 10.45 13.60
C GLY A 461 -45.86 10.08 12.93
N THR A 462 -44.76 10.69 13.35
CA THR A 462 -43.41 10.36 12.91
C THR A 462 -42.58 9.92 14.11
N THR A 463 -42.02 8.72 14.03
CA THR A 463 -41.09 8.21 15.07
C THR A 463 -39.76 8.94 14.95
N CYS A 464 -39.30 9.53 16.04
CA CYS A 464 -38.02 10.21 16.16
C CYS A 464 -37.29 9.78 17.44
N VAL A 465 -35.98 9.99 17.49
CA VAL A 465 -35.18 9.69 18.69
C VAL A 465 -35.62 10.59 19.85
N ASP A 466 -35.75 9.98 21.02
CA ASP A 466 -35.98 10.71 22.27
C ASP A 466 -34.67 11.18 22.86
N ILE A 467 -34.30 12.39 22.55
CA ILE A 467 -33.04 13.04 22.98
C ILE A 467 -32.89 13.00 24.49
N ALA A 468 -33.98 13.26 25.25
CA ALA A 468 -33.93 13.29 26.72
C ALA A 468 -33.48 11.93 27.29
N ASN A 469 -33.99 10.83 26.76
CA ASN A 469 -33.56 9.48 27.19
C ASN A 469 -32.15 9.12 26.74
N VAL A 470 -31.68 9.65 25.62
CA VAL A 470 -30.28 9.51 25.18
C VAL A 470 -29.35 10.25 26.13
N GLU A 471 -29.64 11.49 26.44
CA GLU A 471 -28.86 12.31 27.37
C GLU A 471 -28.85 11.70 28.78
N LEU A 472 -30.01 11.29 29.27
CA LEU A 472 -30.11 10.61 30.56
C LEU A 472 -29.24 9.36 30.66
N PHE A 473 -29.23 8.52 29.63
CA PHE A 473 -28.36 7.34 29.59
C PHE A 473 -26.87 7.72 29.60
N LEU A 474 -26.47 8.74 28.83
CA LEU A 474 -25.09 9.22 28.80
C LEU A 474 -24.67 9.82 30.16
N GLU A 475 -25.56 10.55 30.81
CA GLU A 475 -25.32 11.14 32.13
C GLU A 475 -25.26 10.09 33.23
N ASN A 476 -26.15 9.08 33.22
CA ASN A 476 -26.13 7.96 34.15
C ASN A 476 -24.81 7.18 34.06
N LEU A 477 -24.33 6.96 32.82
CA LEU A 477 -23.06 6.31 32.59
C LEU A 477 -21.85 7.20 32.96
N GLY A 478 -22.08 8.49 33.27
CA GLY A 478 -21.06 9.45 33.63
C GLY A 478 -20.15 9.83 32.46
N VAL A 479 -20.72 9.92 31.25
CA VAL A 479 -19.96 10.34 30.04
C VAL A 479 -19.67 11.84 30.14
N ASP A 480 -18.43 12.20 29.87
CA ASP A 480 -17.99 13.59 29.89
C ASP A 480 -18.71 14.42 28.83
N GLU A 481 -19.27 15.54 29.21
CA GLU A 481 -19.84 16.52 28.28
C GLU A 481 -18.66 17.16 27.51
N PHE A 482 -18.76 17.19 26.20
CA PHE A 482 -17.79 17.86 25.36
C PHE A 482 -18.03 19.37 25.43
N ILE A 483 -17.27 20.06 26.26
CA ILE A 483 -17.28 21.52 26.34
C ILE A 483 -16.27 22.02 25.32
N PRO A 484 -16.69 22.67 24.20
CA PRO A 484 -15.74 23.33 23.34
C PRO A 484 -14.99 24.37 24.17
N GLU A 485 -13.66 24.31 24.15
CA GLU A 485 -12.87 25.36 24.81
C GLU A 485 -13.37 26.71 24.29
N LYS A 486 -14.04 27.49 25.18
CA LYS A 486 -14.38 28.87 24.90
C LYS A 486 -13.07 29.61 24.69
N GLY A 487 -12.87 30.15 23.49
CA GLY A 487 -11.80 31.11 23.27
C GLY A 487 -11.84 32.19 24.31
N GLU A 488 -10.75 32.35 25.04
CA GLU A 488 -10.59 33.45 26.02
C GLU A 488 -10.80 34.77 25.29
N GLU A 489 -11.68 35.62 25.87
CA GLU A 489 -11.86 37.00 25.48
C GLU A 489 -10.53 37.73 25.71
N GLU A 490 -10.10 38.49 24.72
CA GLU A 490 -8.86 39.27 24.71
C GLU A 490 -8.79 40.24 25.90
N GLU A 491 -7.88 40.02 26.84
CA GLU A 491 -7.24 41.08 27.60
C GLU A 491 -5.82 41.31 27.10
N ASN A 492 -5.61 42.52 26.59
CA ASN A 492 -4.32 43.01 26.12
C ASN A 492 -3.25 42.95 27.22
N ILE A 493 -2.14 42.23 26.98
CA ILE A 493 -0.82 42.58 27.52
C ILE A 493 0.26 42.07 26.56
N ASP A 494 1.17 43.01 26.20
CA ASP A 494 2.36 42.79 25.41
C ASP A 494 3.32 41.73 25.98
N ALA A 495 3.65 40.71 25.22
CA ALA A 495 4.97 40.02 25.20
C ALA A 495 5.04 38.93 24.15
N ALA A 496 6.19 38.80 23.52
CA ALA A 496 6.52 38.01 22.33
C ALA A 496 6.37 36.48 22.43
N PRO A 497 6.36 35.75 21.30
CA PRO A 497 5.63 34.51 21.13
C PRO A 497 6.43 33.24 21.42
N SER A 498 5.80 32.23 22.01
CA SER A 498 6.24 30.83 21.96
C SER A 498 5.15 29.97 21.29
N ASN A 499 5.56 29.20 20.30
CA ASN A 499 4.76 28.36 19.41
C ASN A 499 4.04 27.23 20.14
N ASN A 500 2.72 27.16 20.01
CA ASN A 500 1.94 25.91 19.95
C ASN A 500 0.53 26.27 19.42
N GLU A 501 0.28 25.94 18.14
CA GLU A 501 -1.02 26.19 17.51
C GLU A 501 -1.85 24.92 17.34
N THR A 502 -3.04 24.96 17.90
CA THR A 502 -4.16 24.02 17.70
C THR A 502 -4.88 24.31 16.38
N LYS A 503 -5.14 23.28 15.59
CA LYS A 503 -5.84 23.38 14.30
C LYS A 503 -7.35 23.20 14.48
N GLY A 504 -8.12 24.29 14.39
CA GLY A 504 -9.55 24.27 14.16
C GLY A 504 -9.90 24.08 12.67
N ASN A 505 -11.02 23.42 12.37
CA ASN A 505 -11.59 23.32 11.02
C ASN A 505 -12.12 24.70 10.59
N ASP A 506 -11.29 25.41 9.84
CA ASP A 506 -11.63 26.75 9.34
C ASP A 506 -12.29 26.65 7.95
N ASN A 507 -13.61 26.80 7.91
CA ASN A 507 -14.43 26.81 6.69
C ASN A 507 -14.47 28.19 6.00
N THR A 508 -13.56 29.10 6.33
CA THR A 508 -13.49 30.44 5.75
C THR A 508 -13.43 30.37 4.22
N LYS A 509 -14.32 31.08 3.57
CA LYS A 509 -14.36 31.28 2.13
C LYS A 509 -13.82 32.66 1.79
N TYR A 510 -13.34 32.82 0.58
CA TYR A 510 -12.73 34.06 0.09
C TYR A 510 -13.31 34.44 -1.27
N LYS A 511 -13.38 35.73 -1.57
CA LYS A 511 -13.67 36.25 -2.91
C LYS A 511 -12.45 36.99 -3.42
N LEU A 512 -12.02 36.67 -4.61
CA LEU A 512 -10.97 37.41 -5.34
C LEU A 512 -11.65 38.31 -6.37
N ASN A 513 -11.46 39.64 -6.27
CA ASN A 513 -12.04 40.63 -7.18
C ASN A 513 -13.55 40.42 -7.43
N GLY A 514 -14.34 40.15 -6.36
CA GLY A 514 -15.78 39.92 -6.46
C GLY A 514 -16.21 38.56 -7.04
N SER A 515 -15.30 37.60 -7.17
CA SER A 515 -15.58 36.24 -7.65
C SER A 515 -16.58 35.46 -6.79
N LYS A 516 -17.00 34.28 -7.22
CA LYS A 516 -17.73 33.32 -6.38
C LYS A 516 -16.86 32.91 -5.17
N PRO A 517 -17.48 32.54 -4.03
CA PRO A 517 -16.75 32.13 -2.84
C PRO A 517 -15.82 30.92 -3.12
N LEU A 518 -14.53 31.07 -2.85
CA LEU A 518 -13.47 30.10 -3.07
C LEU A 518 -12.98 29.54 -1.72
N GLY A 519 -12.64 28.27 -1.66
CA GLY A 519 -11.88 27.70 -0.55
C GLY A 519 -10.41 28.14 -0.61
N LYS A 520 -9.63 27.96 0.48
CA LYS A 520 -8.23 28.37 0.56
C LYS A 520 -7.36 27.83 -0.59
N GLY A 521 -7.48 26.54 -0.89
CA GLY A 521 -6.73 25.91 -1.99
C GLY A 521 -7.09 26.49 -3.37
N GLU A 522 -8.36 26.81 -3.58
CA GLU A 522 -8.83 27.40 -4.84
C GLU A 522 -8.46 28.89 -4.95
N LEU A 523 -8.45 29.62 -3.81
CA LEU A 523 -8.00 31.01 -3.78
C LEU A 523 -6.53 31.12 -4.21
N GLY A 524 -5.64 30.30 -3.63
CA GLY A 524 -4.21 30.34 -3.95
C GLY A 524 -3.96 30.06 -5.43
N ILE A 525 -4.61 29.04 -6.00
CA ILE A 525 -4.51 28.73 -7.42
C ILE A 525 -5.07 29.86 -8.29
N SER A 526 -6.20 30.46 -7.89
CA SER A 526 -6.83 31.54 -8.66
C SER A 526 -5.97 32.82 -8.70
N ILE A 527 -5.30 33.14 -7.58
CA ILE A 527 -4.36 34.27 -7.51
C ILE A 527 -3.18 34.04 -8.45
N ILE A 528 -2.54 32.88 -8.37
CA ILE A 528 -1.40 32.55 -9.23
C ILE A 528 -1.83 32.53 -10.70
N LYS A 529 -2.98 31.92 -11.02
CA LYS A 529 -3.53 31.86 -12.38
C LYS A 529 -3.81 33.26 -12.93
N GLN A 530 -4.39 34.14 -12.13
CA GLN A 530 -4.65 35.52 -12.54
C GLN A 530 -3.34 36.25 -12.85
N TYR A 531 -2.32 36.11 -12.00
CA TYR A 531 -1.02 36.71 -12.23
C TYR A 531 -0.36 36.23 -13.52
N LEU A 532 -0.38 34.92 -13.76
CA LEU A 532 0.18 34.33 -15.00
C LEU A 532 -0.59 34.77 -16.26
N ASN A 533 -1.90 35.02 -16.16
CA ASN A 533 -2.67 35.56 -17.29
C ASN A 533 -2.31 37.04 -17.59
N GLU A 534 -1.94 37.81 -16.57
CA GLU A 534 -1.50 39.20 -16.71
C GLU A 534 -0.03 39.30 -17.15
N HIS A 535 0.76 38.20 -16.97
CA HIS A 535 2.19 38.10 -17.33
C HIS A 535 2.50 36.86 -18.19
N PRO A 536 1.93 36.75 -19.39
CA PRO A 536 2.07 35.57 -20.25
C PRO A 536 3.50 35.34 -20.79
N GLU A 537 4.37 36.34 -20.69
CA GLU A 537 5.76 36.31 -21.14
C GLU A 537 6.72 35.60 -20.16
N MET A 538 6.30 35.29 -18.95
CA MET A 538 7.17 34.75 -17.92
C MET A 538 7.69 33.34 -18.25
N LYS A 539 9.00 33.13 -18.05
CA LYS A 539 9.65 31.83 -18.11
C LYS A 539 9.42 31.04 -16.82
N TYR A 540 9.59 29.74 -16.87
CA TYR A 540 9.40 28.86 -15.71
C TYR A 540 10.25 29.27 -14.50
N SER A 541 11.50 29.64 -14.72
CA SER A 541 12.40 30.12 -13.67
C SER A 541 11.90 31.38 -12.96
N GLU A 542 11.35 32.33 -13.71
CA GLU A 542 10.79 33.59 -13.20
C GLU A 542 9.50 33.36 -12.42
N ILE A 543 8.67 32.42 -12.88
CA ILE A 543 7.44 32.00 -12.18
C ILE A 543 7.80 31.37 -10.81
N LYS A 544 8.81 30.51 -10.79
CA LYS A 544 9.26 29.84 -9.55
C LYS A 544 9.92 30.82 -8.57
N GLU A 545 10.57 31.85 -9.07
CA GLU A 545 11.14 32.91 -8.25
C GLU A 545 10.05 33.85 -7.67
N THR A 546 9.02 34.16 -8.47
CA THR A 546 7.87 34.97 -8.04
C THR A 546 7.01 34.25 -7.01
N PHE A 547 6.85 32.92 -7.14
CA PHE A 547 6.09 32.07 -6.24
C PHE A 547 6.98 31.00 -5.58
N PRO A 548 7.87 31.39 -4.67
CA PRO A 548 8.79 30.46 -4.04
C PRO A 548 8.05 29.52 -3.07
N ASP A 549 8.61 28.34 -2.88
CA ASP A 549 8.06 27.31 -1.99
C ASP A 549 7.88 27.79 -0.55
N THR A 550 8.65 28.79 -0.12
CA THR A 550 8.54 29.43 1.20
C THR A 550 7.19 30.09 1.46
N MET A 551 6.41 30.40 0.42
CA MET A 551 5.05 30.92 0.57
C MET A 551 4.12 29.91 1.26
N LEU A 552 4.40 28.61 1.15
CA LEU A 552 3.63 27.56 1.81
C LEU A 552 4.09 27.28 3.27
N GLY A 553 5.15 27.94 3.76
CA GLY A 553 5.67 27.81 5.12
C GLY A 553 6.93 26.96 5.26
N LYS A 554 7.54 26.92 6.45
CA LYS A 554 8.85 26.26 6.69
C LYS A 554 8.78 24.73 6.84
N ASP A 555 7.62 24.14 7.09
CA ASP A 555 7.44 22.69 7.34
C ASP A 555 7.05 21.91 6.10
N LEU A 556 7.59 22.26 4.95
CA LEU A 556 7.25 21.60 3.70
C LEU A 556 7.93 20.24 3.54
N LYS A 557 7.19 19.20 3.91
CA LYS A 557 7.37 17.82 3.40
C LYS A 557 6.76 17.67 1.99
N LEU A 558 6.54 18.75 1.25
CA LEU A 558 5.97 18.80 -0.08
C LEU A 558 7.06 19.11 -1.11
N ILE A 559 6.82 18.70 -2.35
CA ILE A 559 7.77 18.83 -3.46
C ILE A 559 7.98 20.31 -3.85
N GLY A 560 6.96 21.18 -3.65
CA GLY A 560 7.02 22.60 -3.94
C GLY A 560 5.65 23.24 -4.25
N LEU A 561 5.62 24.57 -4.36
CA LEU A 561 4.42 25.33 -4.73
C LEU A 561 4.14 25.21 -6.24
N ILE A 562 5.19 25.35 -7.05
CA ILE A 562 5.17 25.26 -8.51
C ILE A 562 6.19 24.21 -8.93
N ILE A 563 5.74 23.15 -9.59
CA ILE A 563 6.59 22.00 -9.93
C ILE A 563 6.30 21.45 -11.32
N THR A 564 7.32 20.93 -11.96
CA THR A 564 7.22 20.23 -13.25
C THR A 564 6.82 18.77 -13.06
N ARG A 565 6.37 18.13 -14.14
CA ARG A 565 6.11 16.68 -14.17
C ARG A 565 7.37 15.88 -13.84
N GLN A 566 8.53 16.31 -14.31
CA GLN A 566 9.79 15.64 -14.08
C GLN A 566 10.22 15.71 -12.60
N GLU A 567 9.97 16.84 -11.92
CA GLU A 567 10.20 16.96 -10.48
C GLU A 567 9.28 16.04 -9.67
N ILE A 568 8.02 15.83 -10.11
CA ILE A 568 7.10 14.84 -9.52
C ILE A 568 7.63 13.42 -9.73
N GLU A 569 8.07 13.08 -10.93
CA GLU A 569 8.57 11.75 -11.29
C GLU A 569 9.89 11.40 -10.59
N ASN A 570 10.74 12.41 -10.33
CA ASN A 570 12.00 12.24 -9.60
C ASN A 570 11.85 12.27 -8.07
N ALA A 571 10.68 12.63 -7.55
CA ALA A 571 10.43 12.66 -6.12
C ALA A 571 10.39 11.25 -5.52
N VAL A 572 10.73 11.14 -4.23
CA VAL A 572 10.65 9.88 -3.47
C VAL A 572 9.22 9.34 -3.55
N GLU A 573 9.07 8.02 -3.66
CA GLU A 573 7.79 7.33 -3.91
C GLU A 573 6.66 7.74 -2.95
N SER A 574 6.99 8.02 -1.69
CA SER A 574 6.05 8.53 -0.68
C SER A 574 5.49 9.92 -1.01
N TYR A 575 6.22 10.73 -1.79
CA TYR A 575 5.79 12.05 -2.23
C TYR A 575 5.02 12.02 -3.56
N LYS A 576 5.32 11.08 -4.47
CA LYS A 576 4.62 10.93 -5.75
C LYS A 576 3.12 10.76 -5.57
N LYS A 577 2.68 9.90 -4.65
CA LYS A 577 1.25 9.64 -4.40
C LYS A 577 0.52 10.84 -3.80
N ARG A 578 1.18 11.63 -2.95
CA ARG A 578 0.64 12.89 -2.43
C ARG A 578 0.57 13.96 -3.51
N ALA A 579 1.62 14.06 -4.34
CA ALA A 579 1.68 14.98 -5.46
C ALA A 579 0.46 14.81 -6.40
N TYR A 580 0.14 13.58 -6.81
CA TYR A 580 -1.02 13.31 -7.67
C TYR A 580 -2.37 13.74 -7.07
N GLY A 581 -2.50 13.83 -5.75
CA GLY A 581 -3.69 14.35 -5.07
C GLY A 581 -3.80 15.88 -5.13
N PHE A 582 -2.67 16.59 -5.16
CA PHE A 582 -2.58 18.05 -5.18
C PHE A 582 -2.45 18.64 -6.59
N TYR A 583 -1.95 17.85 -7.55
CA TYR A 583 -1.73 18.23 -8.94
C TYR A 583 -2.71 17.48 -9.86
N LYS A 584 -3.94 17.95 -9.93
CA LYS A 584 -4.95 17.34 -10.80
C LYS A 584 -4.60 17.57 -12.28
N LYS A 585 -4.88 16.56 -13.13
CA LYS A 585 -4.60 16.60 -14.58
C LYS A 585 -5.23 17.78 -15.32
N ASP A 586 -6.32 18.36 -14.80
CA ASP A 586 -7.04 19.51 -15.31
C ASP A 586 -6.42 20.86 -14.93
N ARG A 587 -5.32 20.88 -14.18
CA ARG A 587 -4.62 22.08 -13.67
C ARG A 587 -3.20 22.18 -14.19
N LYS A 588 -3.03 21.95 -15.49
CA LYS A 588 -1.77 22.14 -16.20
C LYS A 588 -1.60 23.59 -16.62
N PHE A 589 -0.38 24.10 -16.45
CA PHE A 589 0.02 25.42 -16.88
C PHE A 589 1.25 25.30 -17.78
N TYR A 590 1.47 26.28 -18.61
CA TYR A 590 2.64 26.37 -19.48
C TYR A 590 3.27 27.75 -19.35
N SER A 591 4.59 27.78 -19.19
CA SER A 591 5.37 28.99 -19.21
C SER A 591 5.68 29.45 -20.64
N SER A 592 6.17 30.67 -20.82
CA SER A 592 6.53 31.23 -22.14
C SER A 592 7.63 30.42 -22.85
N ASP A 593 8.49 29.76 -22.10
CA ASP A 593 9.54 28.86 -22.60
C ASP A 593 9.04 27.41 -22.80
N GLY A 594 7.73 27.17 -22.74
CA GLY A 594 7.08 25.90 -23.07
C GLY A 594 7.18 24.82 -22.01
N VAL A 595 7.59 25.15 -20.78
CA VAL A 595 7.68 24.18 -19.66
C VAL A 595 6.30 23.91 -19.09
N GLU A 596 5.87 22.64 -19.07
CA GLU A 596 4.64 22.18 -18.38
C GLU A 596 4.88 22.12 -16.88
N PHE A 597 4.02 22.78 -16.10
CA PHE A 597 4.09 22.78 -14.64
C PHE A 597 2.71 22.72 -13.99
N TYR A 598 2.71 22.50 -12.70
CA TYR A 598 1.53 22.37 -11.85
C TYR A 598 1.64 23.29 -10.64
N ILE A 599 0.50 23.75 -10.12
CA ILE A 599 0.38 24.61 -8.95
C ILE A 599 -0.24 23.79 -7.82
N SER A 600 0.40 23.79 -6.64
CA SER A 600 -0.11 23.15 -5.45
C SER A 600 -1.39 23.83 -4.92
N ASN A 601 -2.36 23.04 -4.47
CA ASN A 601 -3.55 23.54 -3.76
C ASN A 601 -3.41 23.47 -2.24
N TRP A 602 -2.21 23.28 -1.72
CA TRP A 602 -1.93 23.12 -0.29
C TRP A 602 -1.92 24.45 0.45
N TRP A 603 -3.07 25.12 0.50
CA TRP A 603 -3.25 26.34 1.26
C TRP A 603 -4.14 26.06 2.48
N ASN A 604 -3.67 26.45 3.65
CA ASN A 604 -4.35 26.29 4.94
C ASN A 604 -4.33 27.60 5.71
N ILE A 605 -4.84 27.61 6.95
CA ILE A 605 -4.93 28.81 7.79
C ILE A 605 -3.58 29.43 8.10
N THR A 606 -2.52 28.62 8.18
CA THR A 606 -1.18 29.10 8.57
C THR A 606 -0.37 29.67 7.41
N ASN A 607 -0.74 29.40 6.16
CA ASN A 607 0.03 29.85 4.99
C ASN A 607 -0.78 30.69 3.99
N ILE A 608 -2.11 30.75 4.11
CA ILE A 608 -2.95 31.47 3.14
C ILE A 608 -2.67 32.98 3.12
N ASP A 609 -2.23 33.55 4.22
CA ASP A 609 -1.96 35.00 4.34
C ASP A 609 -0.82 35.44 3.45
N SER A 610 0.16 34.58 3.15
CA SER A 610 1.27 34.88 2.26
C SER A 610 0.79 35.19 0.83
N ILE A 611 -0.13 34.38 0.30
CA ILE A 611 -0.65 34.58 -1.06
C ILE A 611 -1.72 35.69 -1.08
N ILE A 612 -2.47 35.91 0.00
CA ILE A 612 -3.40 37.04 0.14
C ILE A 612 -2.62 38.36 0.15
N LYS A 613 -1.49 38.40 0.87
CA LYS A 613 -0.61 39.57 0.87
C LYS A 613 -0.07 39.86 -0.52
N PHE A 614 0.40 38.83 -1.23
CA PHE A 614 0.84 38.97 -2.62
C PHE A 614 -0.27 39.54 -3.53
N ALA A 615 -1.49 39.03 -3.43
CA ALA A 615 -2.64 39.53 -4.20
C ALA A 615 -2.92 41.02 -3.93
N LYS A 616 -2.85 41.44 -2.66
CA LYS A 616 -3.04 42.84 -2.27
C LYS A 616 -1.91 43.75 -2.80
N GLU A 617 -0.68 43.26 -2.86
CA GLU A 617 0.46 43.97 -3.43
C GLU A 617 0.30 44.18 -4.95
N GLN A 618 -0.44 43.28 -5.63
CA GLN A 618 -0.85 43.44 -7.04
C GLN A 618 -2.09 44.36 -7.23
N GLY A 619 -2.64 44.92 -6.14
CA GLY A 619 -3.82 45.79 -6.19
C GLY A 619 -5.16 45.03 -6.28
N TRP A 620 -5.17 43.70 -6.06
CA TRP A 620 -6.39 42.89 -6.12
C TRP A 620 -7.11 42.87 -4.77
N THR A 621 -8.45 42.82 -4.82
CA THR A 621 -9.28 42.72 -3.63
C THR A 621 -9.49 41.27 -3.23
N VAL A 622 -9.17 40.93 -1.97
CA VAL A 622 -9.47 39.64 -1.38
C VAL A 622 -10.38 39.88 -0.16
N GLU A 623 -11.62 39.45 -0.28
CA GLU A 623 -12.62 39.54 0.79
C GLU A 623 -12.77 38.19 1.49
N THR A 624 -12.78 38.21 2.83
CA THR A 624 -13.02 37.01 3.66
C THR A 624 -14.51 36.90 3.94
N ILE A 625 -15.08 35.72 3.70
CA ILE A 625 -16.48 35.41 4.00
C ILE A 625 -16.46 34.39 5.15
N LYS A 626 -16.92 34.80 6.32
CA LYS A 626 -17.10 33.92 7.48
C LYS A 626 -18.38 33.10 7.35
#